data_58699390f4bd4925b681e9bdb748e232
#
_entry.id   58699390f4bd4925b681e9bdb748e232
#
_cell.length_a   1.000
_cell.length_b   1.000
_cell.length_c   1.000
_cell.angle_alpha   90.00
_cell.angle_beta   90.00
_cell.angle_gamma   90.00
#
_symmetry.space_group_name_H-M   'P 1'
#
loop_
_entity.id
_entity.type
_entity.pdbx_description
1 polymer ?
#
loop_
_entity_poly.entity_id
_entity_poly.type
_entity_poly.pdbx_seq_one_letter_code
_entity_poly.pdbx_strand_id
1 'polypeptide(L)'
;SGYNKNTYASADFSKRWGKEFFIDGNYSYNNDFNRSQSISRQVYFPTEDYQSRTYDDTSRTENGSQNHHVSLHMRYNTKNDFLFFAPNARFSRSVSRSYRGALNMLDGETLNRVATSQRSDGDSYNISENLAWSHAFKEGKHGFNLSADGTLSKNNDDGWQVDSLSST
;
A
#
# COMPACT_ATOMS: atom_id res chain seq x y z
N SER A 1 -18.31 14.11 -1.49
CA SER A 1 -18.80 12.75 -1.16
C SER A 1 -17.68 11.73 -1.28
N GLY A 2 -17.68 10.70 -0.42
CA GLY A 2 -16.66 9.66 -0.39
C GLY A 2 -17.27 8.26 -0.27
N TYR A 3 -16.53 7.27 -0.74
CA TYR A 3 -16.83 5.85 -0.56
C TYR A 3 -15.56 5.13 -0.13
N ASN A 4 -15.68 4.29 0.89
CA ASN A 4 -14.57 3.47 1.38
C ASN A 4 -15.05 2.01 1.52
N LYS A 5 -14.24 1.08 1.04
CA LYS A 5 -14.45 -0.36 1.20
C LYS A 5 -13.15 -1.00 1.63
N ASN A 6 -13.21 -1.72 2.75
CA ASN A 6 -12.12 -2.54 3.24
C ASN A 6 -12.56 -4.00 3.28
N THR A 7 -11.69 -4.90 2.90
CA THR A 7 -11.86 -6.34 3.03
C THR A 7 -10.60 -6.92 3.65
N TYR A 8 -10.77 -7.62 4.77
CA TYR A 8 -9.68 -8.26 5.49
C TYR A 8 -9.99 -9.74 5.67
N ALA A 9 -8.99 -10.58 5.47
CA ALA A 9 -9.02 -11.99 5.77
C ALA A 9 -7.68 -12.42 6.38
N SER A 10 -7.71 -13.32 7.36
CA SER A 10 -6.50 -13.92 7.92
C SER A 10 -6.71 -15.39 8.23
N ALA A 11 -5.62 -16.12 8.19
CA ALA A 11 -5.56 -17.52 8.59
C ALA A 11 -4.27 -17.76 9.37
N ASP A 12 -4.42 -18.46 10.49
CA ASP A 12 -3.33 -18.88 11.35
C ASP A 12 -3.23 -20.40 11.33
N PHE A 13 -2.02 -20.91 11.37
CA PHE A 13 -1.79 -22.33 11.57
C PHE A 13 -0.66 -22.56 12.55
N SER A 14 -0.70 -23.65 13.26
CA SER A 14 0.39 -24.11 14.09
C SER A 14 0.47 -25.63 14.12
N LYS A 15 1.66 -26.16 14.16
CA LYS A 15 1.90 -27.59 14.25
C LYS A 15 3.13 -27.88 15.08
N ARG A 16 3.02 -28.92 15.91
CA ARG A 16 4.13 -29.45 16.69
C ARG A 16 4.36 -30.91 16.33
N TRP A 17 5.62 -31.25 16.14
CA TRP A 17 6.05 -32.64 15.96
C TRP A 17 7.00 -33.01 17.10
N GLY A 18 6.52 -33.91 17.96
CA GLY A 18 7.25 -34.28 19.17
C GLY A 18 7.38 -33.10 20.13
N LYS A 19 8.48 -33.08 20.87
CA LYS A 19 8.87 -32.00 21.76
C LYS A 19 9.84 -31.02 21.14
N GLU A 20 10.41 -31.37 20.01
CA GLU A 20 11.59 -30.73 19.44
C GLU A 20 11.24 -29.72 18.35
N PHE A 21 10.26 -30.03 17.49
CA PHE A 21 9.94 -29.18 16.34
C PHE A 21 8.57 -28.53 16.48
N PHE A 22 8.55 -27.23 16.25
CA PHE A 22 7.34 -26.42 16.23
C PHE A 22 7.37 -25.48 15.04
N ILE A 23 6.25 -25.34 14.36
CA ILE A 23 6.02 -24.34 13.32
C ILE A 23 4.68 -23.64 13.60
N ASP A 24 4.67 -22.34 13.49
CA ASP A 24 3.47 -21.53 13.41
C ASP A 24 3.59 -20.53 12.28
N GLY A 25 2.48 -20.07 11.80
CA GLY A 25 2.44 -19.09 10.72
C GLY A 25 1.11 -18.39 10.63
N ASN A 26 1.16 -17.22 10.05
CA ASN A 26 0.01 -16.38 9.75
C ASN A 26 0.07 -15.94 8.29
N TYR A 27 -1.09 -15.97 7.65
CA TYR A 27 -1.34 -15.28 6.39
C TYR A 27 -2.43 -14.25 6.59
N SER A 28 -2.22 -13.05 6.12
CA SER A 28 -3.25 -12.02 6.08
C SER A 28 -3.34 -11.36 4.71
N TYR A 29 -4.55 -11.04 4.33
CA TYR A 29 -4.91 -10.31 3.14
C TYR A 29 -5.72 -9.08 3.52
N ASN A 30 -5.33 -7.93 2.99
CA ASN A 30 -6.08 -6.70 3.12
C ASN A 30 -6.28 -6.07 1.73
N ASN A 31 -7.52 -5.68 1.44
CA ASN A 31 -7.87 -4.96 0.22
C ASN A 31 -8.66 -3.71 0.59
N ASP A 32 -8.05 -2.57 0.35
CA ASP A 32 -8.62 -1.25 0.60
C ASP A 32 -8.98 -0.58 -0.71
N PHE A 33 -10.17 -0.03 -0.78
CA PHE A 33 -10.59 0.85 -1.86
C PHE A 33 -11.21 2.12 -1.28
N ASN A 34 -10.68 3.24 -1.70
CA ASN A 34 -11.20 4.56 -1.33
C ASN A 34 -11.48 5.38 -2.58
N ARG A 35 -12.63 6.01 -2.60
CA ARG A 35 -13.05 6.96 -3.64
C ARG A 35 -13.54 8.23 -3.00
N SER A 36 -12.99 9.35 -3.40
CA SER A 36 -13.43 10.66 -2.98
C SER A 36 -13.79 11.52 -4.20
N GLN A 37 -14.79 12.35 -4.04
CA GLN A 37 -15.21 13.33 -5.03
C GLN A 37 -15.53 14.65 -4.35
N SER A 38 -14.98 15.72 -4.87
CA SER A 38 -15.26 17.10 -4.47
C SER A 38 -15.71 17.90 -5.69
N ILE A 39 -16.73 18.68 -5.49
CA ILE A 39 -17.24 19.64 -6.47
C ILE A 39 -17.34 20.97 -5.74
N SER A 40 -16.70 21.99 -6.27
CA SER A 40 -16.80 23.35 -5.75
C SER A 40 -17.18 24.32 -6.86
N ARG A 41 -18.02 25.27 -6.54
CA ARG A 41 -18.40 26.38 -7.40
C ARG A 41 -18.09 27.67 -6.70
N GLN A 42 -17.33 28.54 -7.35
CA GLN A 42 -17.08 29.90 -6.94
C GLN A 42 -17.85 30.85 -7.87
N VAL A 43 -18.63 31.74 -7.30
CA VAL A 43 -19.37 32.78 -8.03
C VAL A 43 -18.77 34.10 -7.62
N TYR A 44 -18.31 34.86 -8.59
CA TYR A 44 -17.75 36.19 -8.36
C TYR A 44 -18.82 37.25 -8.50
N PHE A 45 -18.79 38.26 -7.66
CA PHE A 45 -19.70 39.37 -7.75
C PHE A 45 -19.49 40.14 -9.06
N PRO A 46 -20.57 40.67 -9.67
CA PRO A 46 -20.50 41.54 -10.85
C PRO A 46 -19.57 42.72 -10.64
N THR A 47 -18.86 43.09 -11.70
CA THR A 47 -18.03 44.29 -11.76
C THR A 47 -18.40 45.09 -13.01
N GLU A 48 -17.67 46.20 -13.30
CA GLU A 48 -17.87 46.98 -14.52
C GLU A 48 -17.52 46.18 -15.76
N ASP A 49 -16.60 45.15 -15.64
CA ASP A 49 -16.09 44.37 -16.75
C ASP A 49 -16.93 43.12 -17.08
N TYR A 50 -17.74 42.62 -16.15
CA TYR A 50 -18.59 41.42 -16.35
C TYR A 50 -19.80 41.40 -15.42
N GLN A 51 -20.88 40.76 -15.88
CA GLN A 51 -22.11 40.58 -15.10
C GLN A 51 -22.11 39.26 -14.31
N SER A 52 -21.47 38.23 -14.81
CA SER A 52 -21.31 36.97 -14.09
C SER A 52 -19.97 36.30 -14.40
N ARG A 53 -19.32 35.79 -13.35
CA ARG A 53 -18.14 34.94 -13.49
C ARG A 53 -18.26 33.79 -12.54
N THR A 54 -18.09 32.58 -13.08
CA THR A 54 -18.11 31.36 -12.27
C THR A 54 -16.85 30.53 -12.54
N TYR A 55 -16.40 29.87 -11.48
CA TYR A 55 -15.31 28.90 -11.52
C TYR A 55 -15.79 27.62 -10.88
N ASP A 56 -15.94 26.58 -11.70
CA ASP A 56 -16.34 25.23 -11.28
C ASP A 56 -15.11 24.35 -11.23
N ASP A 57 -14.83 23.73 -10.08
CA ASP A 57 -13.75 22.77 -9.88
C ASP A 57 -14.33 21.41 -9.45
N THR A 58 -13.97 20.37 -10.16
CA THR A 58 -14.35 19.00 -9.85
C THR A 58 -13.08 18.17 -9.69
N SER A 59 -12.95 17.49 -8.56
CA SER A 59 -11.89 16.52 -8.36
C SER A 59 -12.45 15.16 -7.97
N ARG A 60 -11.86 14.11 -8.48
CA ARG A 60 -12.16 12.71 -8.15
C ARG A 60 -10.86 11.95 -7.98
N THR A 61 -10.77 11.25 -6.87
CA THR A 61 -9.62 10.40 -6.57
C THR A 61 -10.12 9.01 -6.21
N GLU A 62 -9.51 8.00 -6.80
CA GLU A 62 -9.73 6.58 -6.49
C GLU A 62 -8.39 5.95 -6.14
N ASN A 63 -8.31 5.37 -4.96
CA ASN A 63 -7.15 4.65 -4.48
C ASN A 63 -7.56 3.23 -4.13
N GLY A 64 -6.82 2.27 -4.65
CA GLY A 64 -6.94 0.86 -4.31
C GLY A 64 -5.61 0.32 -3.83
N SER A 65 -5.62 -0.51 -2.80
CA SER A 65 -4.44 -1.24 -2.37
C SER A 65 -4.79 -2.67 -2.00
N GLN A 66 -3.92 -3.59 -2.38
CA GLN A 66 -3.99 -4.99 -2.01
C GLN A 66 -2.69 -5.36 -1.31
N ASN A 67 -2.79 -5.93 -0.12
CA ASN A 67 -1.65 -6.30 0.68
C ASN A 67 -1.78 -7.76 1.10
N HIS A 68 -0.72 -8.52 0.86
CA HIS A 68 -0.56 -9.89 1.34
C HIS A 68 0.61 -9.91 2.32
N HIS A 69 0.41 -10.53 3.44
CA HIS A 69 1.44 -10.70 4.45
C HIS A 69 1.49 -12.16 4.89
N VAL A 70 2.67 -12.73 4.85
CA VAL A 70 2.96 -14.09 5.31
C VAL A 70 4.04 -14.00 6.36
N SER A 71 3.84 -14.60 7.51
CA SER A 71 4.86 -14.78 8.53
C SER A 71 4.92 -16.25 8.96
N LEU A 72 6.13 -16.76 9.12
CA LEU A 72 6.38 -18.10 9.62
C LEU A 72 7.35 -18.01 10.79
N HIS A 73 7.16 -18.88 11.79
CA HIS A 73 8.08 -19.08 12.88
C HIS A 73 8.34 -20.59 13.01
N MET A 74 9.57 -20.97 12.89
CA MET A 74 10.02 -22.36 13.01
C MET A 74 11.01 -22.43 14.16
N ARG A 75 10.79 -23.38 15.05
CA ARG A 75 11.69 -23.67 16.17
C ARG A 75 12.00 -25.16 16.20
N TYR A 76 13.26 -25.46 16.30
CA TYR A 76 13.77 -26.79 16.57
C TYR A 76 14.64 -26.73 17.82
N ASN A 77 14.32 -27.53 18.80
CA ASN A 77 14.96 -27.50 20.10
C ASN A 77 15.25 -28.92 20.59
N THR A 78 16.51 -29.25 20.73
CA THR A 78 16.98 -30.49 21.32
C THR A 78 17.77 -30.23 22.59
N LYS A 79 18.36 -31.26 23.16
CA LYS A 79 19.27 -31.11 24.32
C LYS A 79 20.48 -30.21 24.00
N ASN A 80 20.94 -30.23 22.76
CA ASN A 80 22.21 -29.60 22.36
C ASN A 80 22.02 -28.47 21.35
N ASP A 81 20.89 -28.45 20.61
CA ASP A 81 20.65 -27.51 19.52
C ASP A 81 19.39 -26.72 19.74
N PHE A 82 19.48 -25.43 19.43
CA PHE A 82 18.36 -24.55 19.26
C PHE A 82 18.46 -23.90 17.87
N LEU A 83 17.44 -24.08 17.06
CA LEU A 83 17.29 -23.42 15.77
C LEU A 83 16.00 -22.61 15.77
N PHE A 84 16.11 -21.37 15.39
CA PHE A 84 14.99 -20.48 15.16
C PHE A 84 15.09 -19.89 13.75
N PHE A 85 14.00 -19.95 12.99
CA PHE A 85 13.92 -19.36 11.66
C PHE A 85 12.56 -18.69 11.49
N ALA A 86 12.59 -17.40 11.18
CA ALA A 86 11.39 -16.57 11.12
C ALA A 86 11.35 -15.72 9.82
N PRO A 87 11.01 -16.32 8.67
CA PRO A 87 10.78 -15.57 7.44
C PRO A 87 9.46 -14.81 7.49
N ASN A 88 9.48 -13.61 6.91
CA ASN A 88 8.35 -12.74 6.75
C ASN A 88 8.32 -12.20 5.33
N ALA A 89 7.16 -12.22 4.69
CA ALA A 89 7.01 -11.72 3.34
C ALA A 89 5.78 -10.81 3.23
N ARG A 90 5.94 -9.66 2.59
CA ARG A 90 4.87 -8.72 2.27
C ARG A 90 4.89 -8.44 0.78
N PHE A 91 3.71 -8.53 0.17
CA PHE A 91 3.46 -8.16 -1.21
C PHE A 91 2.36 -7.12 -1.22
N SER A 92 2.61 -6.01 -1.89
CA SER A 92 1.65 -4.91 -1.98
C SER A 92 1.48 -4.50 -3.42
N ARG A 93 0.23 -4.23 -3.79
CA ARG A 93 -0.12 -3.59 -5.05
C ARG A 93 -0.99 -2.39 -4.76
N SER A 94 -0.66 -1.25 -5.36
CA SER A 94 -1.42 -0.01 -5.24
C SER A 94 -1.80 0.53 -6.61
N VAL A 95 -3.00 1.07 -6.71
CA VAL A 95 -3.49 1.78 -7.89
C VAL A 95 -4.10 3.09 -7.43
N SER A 96 -3.61 4.18 -7.98
CA SER A 96 -4.17 5.51 -7.74
C SER A 96 -4.62 6.11 -9.07
N ARG A 97 -5.82 6.67 -9.09
CA ARG A 97 -6.37 7.42 -10.21
C ARG A 97 -6.91 8.73 -9.70
N SER A 98 -6.50 9.82 -10.32
CA SER A 98 -7.04 11.13 -10.03
C SER A 98 -7.51 11.81 -11.31
N TYR A 99 -8.62 12.50 -11.19
CA TYR A 99 -9.17 13.37 -12.20
C TYR A 99 -9.45 14.72 -11.58
N ARG A 100 -9.04 15.77 -12.25
CA ARG A 100 -9.39 17.16 -11.90
C ARG A 100 -9.87 17.88 -13.15
N GLY A 101 -11.02 18.50 -13.06
CA GLY A 101 -11.56 19.36 -14.11
C GLY A 101 -11.90 20.72 -13.55
N ALA A 102 -11.48 21.78 -14.21
CA ALA A 102 -11.83 23.16 -13.89
C ALA A 102 -12.46 23.85 -15.11
N LEU A 103 -13.54 24.54 -14.87
CA LEU A 103 -14.28 25.31 -15.88
C LEU A 103 -14.43 26.75 -15.41
N ASN A 104 -13.95 27.70 -16.19
CA ASN A 104 -14.08 29.12 -15.94
C ASN A 104 -15.03 29.72 -17.00
N MET A 105 -16.10 30.34 -16.52
CA MET A 105 -17.13 30.94 -17.36
C MET A 105 -17.25 32.41 -17.07
N LEU A 106 -17.50 33.21 -18.11
CA LEU A 106 -17.74 34.64 -18.05
C LEU A 106 -19.01 34.92 -18.86
N ASP A 107 -20.00 35.54 -18.21
CA ASP A 107 -21.28 35.93 -18.81
C ASP A 107 -21.99 34.78 -19.59
N GLY A 108 -21.82 33.56 -19.06
CA GLY A 108 -22.43 32.34 -19.64
C GLY A 108 -21.59 31.67 -20.73
N GLU A 109 -20.47 32.27 -21.16
CA GLU A 109 -19.57 31.71 -22.12
C GLU A 109 -18.33 31.06 -21.43
N THR A 110 -17.81 29.97 -22.00
CA THR A 110 -16.62 29.31 -21.48
C THR A 110 -15.37 30.10 -21.86
N LEU A 111 -14.65 30.62 -20.86
CA LEU A 111 -13.34 31.24 -21.08
C LEU A 111 -12.25 30.21 -21.27
N ASN A 112 -12.18 29.25 -20.35
CA ASN A 112 -11.24 28.14 -20.46
C ASN A 112 -11.73 26.92 -19.70
N ARG A 113 -11.23 25.77 -20.13
CA ARG A 113 -11.45 24.49 -19.48
C ARG A 113 -10.11 23.79 -19.36
N VAL A 114 -9.81 23.29 -18.17
CA VAL A 114 -8.63 22.48 -17.88
C VAL A 114 -9.10 21.12 -17.38
N ALA A 115 -8.51 20.06 -17.85
CA ALA A 115 -8.73 18.75 -17.29
C ALA A 115 -7.38 18.03 -17.18
N THR A 116 -7.15 17.41 -16.02
CA THR A 116 -5.97 16.60 -15.72
C THR A 116 -6.43 15.21 -15.31
N SER A 117 -5.86 14.20 -15.94
CA SER A 117 -6.04 12.81 -15.56
C SER A 117 -4.70 12.21 -15.24
N GLN A 118 -4.59 11.56 -14.09
CA GLN A 118 -3.37 10.92 -13.64
C GLN A 118 -3.67 9.50 -13.16
N ARG A 119 -2.77 8.58 -13.46
CA ARG A 119 -2.78 7.22 -12.94
C ARG A 119 -1.39 6.82 -12.49
N SER A 120 -1.32 6.11 -11.37
CA SER A 120 -0.12 5.48 -10.85
C SER A 120 -0.47 4.06 -10.43
N ASP A 121 0.31 3.11 -10.88
CA ASP A 121 0.27 1.70 -10.49
C ASP A 121 1.61 1.35 -9.82
N GLY A 122 1.56 0.77 -8.63
CA GLY A 122 2.75 0.39 -7.87
C GLY A 122 2.65 -1.06 -7.40
N ASP A 123 3.74 -1.80 -7.58
CA ASP A 123 3.92 -3.14 -7.03
C ASP A 123 5.18 -3.16 -6.17
N SER A 124 5.07 -3.69 -4.97
CA SER A 124 6.21 -3.84 -4.08
C SER A 124 6.22 -5.18 -3.37
N TYR A 125 7.42 -5.66 -3.08
CA TYR A 125 7.59 -6.76 -2.15
C TYR A 125 8.72 -6.48 -1.17
N ASN A 126 8.57 -7.03 0.01
CA ASN A 126 9.57 -7.04 1.05
C ASN A 126 9.58 -8.44 1.65
N ILE A 127 10.75 -9.07 1.63
CA ILE A 127 10.99 -10.38 2.24
C ILE A 127 12.11 -10.19 3.24
N SER A 128 11.87 -10.55 4.47
CA SER A 128 12.87 -10.53 5.53
C SER A 128 12.97 -11.90 6.20
N GLU A 129 14.13 -12.24 6.65
CA GLU A 129 14.42 -13.48 7.36
C GLU A 129 15.27 -13.21 8.58
N ASN A 130 15.00 -13.96 9.64
CA ASN A 130 15.82 -14.02 10.83
C ASN A 130 16.14 -15.48 11.13
N LEU A 131 17.40 -15.79 11.22
CA LEU A 131 17.93 -17.10 11.54
C LEU A 131 18.79 -17.00 12.81
N ALA A 132 18.52 -17.86 13.77
CA ALA A 132 19.39 -18.03 14.93
C ALA A 132 19.62 -19.52 15.16
N TRP A 133 20.87 -19.90 15.32
CA TRP A 133 21.26 -21.26 15.64
C TRP A 133 22.27 -21.24 16.78
N SER A 134 22.01 -22.04 17.80
CA SER A 134 22.95 -22.29 18.89
C SER A 134 23.18 -23.79 19.04
N HIS A 135 24.41 -24.15 19.27
CA HIS A 135 24.82 -25.52 19.56
C HIS A 135 25.70 -25.59 20.82
N ALA A 136 25.30 -26.44 21.75
CA ALA A 136 26.07 -26.71 22.96
C ALA A 136 26.83 -28.01 22.80
N PHE A 137 28.17 -27.95 22.87
CA PHE A 137 29.01 -29.11 22.94
C PHE A 137 28.86 -29.80 24.31
N LYS A 138 29.42 -30.99 24.45
CA LYS A 138 29.32 -31.82 25.67
C LYS A 138 29.28 -31.02 26.97
N GLU A 139 28.25 -31.27 27.78
CA GLU A 139 28.06 -30.77 29.16
C GLU A 139 27.91 -29.24 29.33
N GLY A 140 27.59 -28.51 28.26
CA GLY A 140 27.33 -27.06 28.34
C GLY A 140 28.57 -26.21 28.65
N LYS A 141 29.78 -26.75 28.59
CA LYS A 141 31.02 -26.01 28.82
C LYS A 141 31.47 -25.15 27.63
N HIS A 142 31.08 -25.55 26.45
CA HIS A 142 31.41 -24.85 25.20
C HIS A 142 30.21 -24.91 24.27
N GLY A 143 30.02 -23.86 23.49
CA GLY A 143 28.97 -23.75 22.49
C GLY A 143 29.28 -22.65 21.49
N PHE A 144 28.51 -22.57 20.43
CA PHE A 144 28.53 -21.45 19.51
C PHE A 144 27.11 -20.97 19.24
N ASN A 145 27.02 -19.70 18.88
CA ASN A 145 25.79 -19.08 18.41
C ASN A 145 26.05 -18.46 17.05
N LEU A 146 25.13 -18.69 16.12
CA LEU A 146 25.10 -18.05 14.81
C LEU A 146 23.78 -17.33 14.67
N SER A 147 23.83 -16.08 14.22
CA SER A 147 22.64 -15.33 13.80
C SER A 147 22.85 -14.73 12.43
N ALA A 148 21.80 -14.73 11.62
CA ALA A 148 21.80 -14.09 10.31
C ALA A 148 20.44 -13.42 10.10
N ASP A 149 20.48 -12.20 9.61
CA ASP A 149 19.33 -11.41 9.22
C ASP A 149 19.48 -10.99 7.76
N GLY A 150 18.43 -11.12 7.00
CA GLY A 150 18.40 -10.72 5.60
C GLY A 150 17.13 -9.96 5.26
N THR A 151 17.24 -9.02 4.34
CA THR A 151 16.08 -8.32 3.78
C THR A 151 16.26 -8.11 2.29
N LEU A 152 15.25 -8.51 1.53
CA LEU A 152 15.14 -8.26 0.09
C LEU A 152 13.87 -7.45 -0.15
N SER A 153 14.03 -6.28 -0.80
CA SER A 153 12.90 -5.44 -1.15
C SER A 153 13.00 -4.95 -2.59
N LYS A 154 11.85 -4.79 -3.21
CA LYS A 154 11.71 -4.17 -4.52
C LYS A 154 10.45 -3.33 -4.55
N ASN A 155 10.54 -2.16 -5.19
CA ASN A 155 9.43 -1.29 -5.49
C ASN A 155 9.47 -0.92 -6.96
N ASN A 156 8.35 -1.07 -7.64
CA ASN A 156 8.15 -0.64 -9.02
C ASN A 156 6.93 0.28 -9.03
N ASP A 157 7.13 1.50 -9.51
CA ASP A 157 6.05 2.45 -9.72
C ASP A 157 6.01 2.83 -11.20
N ASP A 158 4.82 2.80 -11.78
CA ASP A 158 4.56 3.22 -13.15
C ASP A 158 3.38 4.20 -13.14
N GLY A 159 3.47 5.25 -13.94
CA GLY A 159 2.42 6.27 -13.94
C GLY A 159 2.43 7.11 -15.21
N TRP A 160 1.27 7.71 -15.47
CA TRP A 160 1.10 8.67 -16.55
C TRP A 160 0.18 9.81 -16.13
N GLN A 161 0.36 10.94 -16.77
CA GLN A 161 -0.49 12.11 -16.65
C GLN A 161 -0.84 12.64 -18.03
N VAL A 162 -2.08 13.03 -18.18
CA VAL A 162 -2.58 13.71 -19.39
C VAL A 162 -3.26 15.00 -18.97
N ASP A 163 -2.81 16.09 -19.54
CA ASP A 163 -3.38 17.42 -19.36
C ASP A 163 -4.03 17.89 -20.66
N SER A 164 -5.21 18.48 -20.57
CA SER A 164 -5.88 19.14 -21.66
C SER A 164 -6.27 20.54 -21.27
N LEU A 165 -6.00 21.49 -22.15
CA LEU A 165 -6.40 22.90 -22.05
C LEU A 165 -7.19 23.29 -23.29
N SER A 166 -8.37 23.83 -23.09
CA SER A 166 -9.17 24.45 -24.14
C SER A 166 -9.50 25.90 -23.73
N SER A 167 -9.21 26.83 -24.61
CA SER A 167 -9.59 28.25 -24.50
C SER A 167 -10.32 28.67 -25.77
N THR A 168 -11.32 29.51 -25.63
CA THR A 168 -11.99 30.21 -26.73
C THR A 168 -11.32 31.51 -27.01
#